data_066ee7d225fac9e31e70dbee055c88bd
#
_entry.id   066ee7d225fac9e31e70dbee055c88bd
#
_cell.length_a   1.000
_cell.length_b   1.000
_cell.length_c   1.000
_cell.angle_alpha   90.00
_cell.angle_beta   90.00
_cell.angle_gamma   90.00
#
_symmetry.space_group_name_H-M   'P 1'
#
loop_
_entity.id
_entity.type
_entity.pdbx_description
1 polymer ?
#
loop_
_entity_poly.entity_id
_entity_poly.type
_entity_poly.pdbx_seq_one_letter_code
_entity_poly.pdbx_strand_id
1 'polypeptide(L)'
;WRLIHTIVQFDELPSLTYADLWTMVGVWLSIQKVLLPPWEEWRDVPSQADIWSSYQQLAAQREYAYSLPEWLDSYGVAQLGADKWEAEVAAMHQPTHVHIRVNTLQTTKAKLMADLAREGIEALPVAWSKYALQLEGRKNLMSLKSYKKGDFEIQDAASQLVAPLLQVEPGHRVVDACAGAGGKSLHIASMMKNKGKIIAMDIYDWKLKELRDRCSR
;
A
#
# COMPACT_ATOMS: atom_id res chain seq x y z
N TRP A 1 4.39 -4.62 15.35
CA TRP A 1 3.16 -4.93 16.06
C TRP A 1 3.35 -6.12 17.02
N ARG A 2 3.68 -7.32 16.51
CA ARG A 2 3.86 -8.54 17.30
C ARG A 2 4.86 -8.36 18.43
N LEU A 3 6.00 -7.73 18.18
CA LEU A 3 7.03 -7.43 19.18
C LEU A 3 6.48 -6.56 20.32
N ILE A 4 5.78 -5.47 20.00
CA ILE A 4 5.19 -4.57 20.99
C ILE A 4 4.13 -5.31 21.82
N HIS A 5 3.25 -6.06 21.16
CA HIS A 5 2.22 -6.86 21.80
C HIS A 5 2.81 -7.88 22.79
N THR A 6 3.93 -8.52 22.42
CA THR A 6 4.62 -9.48 23.30
C THR A 6 5.30 -8.80 24.49
N ILE A 7 5.87 -7.59 24.31
CA ILE A 7 6.48 -6.82 25.42
C ILE A 7 5.44 -6.44 26.46
N VAL A 8 4.23 -6.05 26.06
CA VAL A 8 3.15 -5.62 26.97
C VAL A 8 2.25 -6.74 27.45
N GLN A 9 2.35 -7.96 26.88
CA GLN A 9 1.62 -9.16 27.31
C GLN A 9 0.09 -8.99 27.33
N PHE A 10 -0.49 -8.36 26.32
CA PHE A 10 -1.95 -8.24 26.18
C PHE A 10 -2.60 -9.60 25.89
N ASP A 11 -3.71 -9.89 26.54
CA ASP A 11 -4.34 -11.20 26.48
C ASP A 11 -5.04 -11.51 25.16
N GLU A 12 -5.75 -10.57 24.50
CA GLU A 12 -6.33 -10.80 23.14
C GLU A 12 -6.83 -9.52 22.47
N LEU A 13 -6.81 -9.52 21.11
CA LEU A 13 -7.10 -8.38 20.25
C LEU A 13 -8.53 -7.85 20.25
N PRO A 14 -9.64 -8.43 20.57
CA PRO A 14 -10.91 -7.69 20.54
C PRO A 14 -11.16 -6.82 21.76
N SER A 15 -10.37 -6.94 22.81
CA SER A 15 -10.60 -6.30 24.10
C SER A 15 -9.64 -5.16 24.46
N LEU A 16 -8.81 -4.67 23.51
CA LEU A 16 -7.90 -3.55 23.78
C LEU A 16 -8.66 -2.31 24.24
N THR A 17 -8.28 -1.82 25.40
CA THR A 17 -8.79 -0.57 25.95
C THR A 17 -8.03 0.64 25.40
N TYR A 18 -8.52 1.83 25.66
CA TYR A 18 -7.81 3.06 25.31
C TYR A 18 -6.46 3.17 26.04
N ALA A 19 -6.36 2.68 27.28
CA ALA A 19 -5.12 2.63 28.05
C ALA A 19 -4.09 1.69 27.40
N ASP A 20 -4.53 0.52 26.90
CA ASP A 20 -3.64 -0.43 26.21
C ASP A 20 -3.03 0.19 24.94
N LEU A 21 -3.81 0.97 24.18
CA LEU A 21 -3.30 1.68 23.02
C LEU A 21 -2.23 2.71 23.38
N TRP A 22 -2.39 3.45 24.48
CA TRP A 22 -1.37 4.35 25.00
C TRP A 22 -0.11 3.59 25.41
N THR A 23 -0.25 2.50 26.14
CA THR A 23 0.88 1.65 26.55
C THR A 23 1.66 1.16 25.31
N MET A 24 0.98 0.69 24.28
CA MET A 24 1.62 0.25 23.03
C MET A 24 2.38 1.37 22.32
N VAL A 25 1.78 2.56 22.24
CA VAL A 25 2.43 3.73 21.64
C VAL A 25 3.64 4.15 22.48
N GLY A 26 3.54 4.12 23.82
CA GLY A 26 4.63 4.42 24.73
C GLY A 26 5.80 3.46 24.56
N VAL A 27 5.55 2.16 24.47
CA VAL A 27 6.59 1.14 24.19
C VAL A 27 7.25 1.40 22.84
N TRP A 28 6.46 1.67 21.79
CA TRP A 28 7.01 1.97 20.47
C TRP A 28 7.90 3.22 20.47
N LEU A 29 7.44 4.31 21.09
CA LEU A 29 8.23 5.53 21.25
C LEU A 29 9.52 5.29 22.04
N SER A 30 9.45 4.49 23.11
CA SER A 30 10.61 4.12 23.91
C SER A 30 11.64 3.31 23.12
N ILE A 31 11.20 2.39 22.25
CA ILE A 31 12.08 1.68 21.30
C ILE A 31 12.75 2.66 20.34
N GLN A 32 12.05 3.72 19.90
CA GLN A 32 12.61 4.79 19.08
C GLN A 32 13.48 5.79 19.85
N LYS A 33 13.73 5.55 21.15
CA LYS A 33 14.48 6.43 22.05
C LYS A 33 13.87 7.82 22.21
N VAL A 34 12.56 7.93 22.06
CA VAL A 34 11.81 9.16 22.31
C VAL A 34 11.49 9.23 23.80
N LEU A 35 11.84 10.34 24.45
CA LEU A 35 11.48 10.57 25.85
C LEU A 35 9.98 10.85 25.94
N LEU A 36 9.29 10.05 26.77
CA LEU A 36 7.88 10.26 27.02
C LEU A 36 7.68 11.46 27.95
N PRO A 37 6.76 12.39 27.62
CA PRO A 37 6.40 13.47 28.53
C PRO A 37 5.73 12.89 29.79
N PRO A 38 5.69 13.63 30.92
CA PRO A 38 5.15 13.13 32.18
C PRO A 38 3.62 13.18 32.20
N TRP A 39 2.98 12.46 31.28
CA TRP A 39 1.52 12.35 31.19
C TRP A 39 1.02 11.09 31.93
N GLU A 40 -0.17 11.17 32.50
CA GLU A 40 -0.77 10.06 33.23
C GLU A 40 -1.07 8.84 32.34
N GLU A 41 -1.30 9.08 31.07
CA GLU A 41 -1.55 8.06 30.07
C GLU A 41 -0.39 7.06 29.89
N TRP A 42 0.83 7.46 30.28
CA TRP A 42 2.02 6.59 30.20
C TRP A 42 2.29 5.76 31.45
N ARG A 43 1.43 5.81 32.46
CA ARG A 43 1.66 5.14 33.75
C ARG A 43 1.86 3.62 33.64
N ASP A 44 1.19 3.00 32.66
CA ASP A 44 1.23 1.54 32.44
C ASP A 44 2.36 1.12 31.47
N VAL A 45 3.15 2.06 30.95
CA VAL A 45 4.31 1.77 30.09
C VAL A 45 5.43 1.19 30.93
N PRO A 46 5.97 0.00 30.58
CA PRO A 46 7.08 -0.60 31.31
C PRO A 46 8.32 0.30 31.33
N SER A 47 9.23 0.02 32.28
CA SER A 47 10.46 0.80 32.35
C SER A 47 11.29 0.71 31.06
N GLN A 48 12.05 1.76 30.77
CA GLN A 48 12.95 1.77 29.59
C GLN A 48 13.90 0.57 29.57
N ALA A 49 14.38 0.14 30.74
CA ALA A 49 15.29 -0.99 30.86
C ALA A 49 14.60 -2.31 30.51
N ASP A 50 13.38 -2.52 30.99
CA ASP A 50 12.59 -3.73 30.69
C ASP A 50 12.23 -3.81 29.21
N ILE A 51 11.80 -2.67 28.63
CA ILE A 51 11.50 -2.57 27.20
C ILE A 51 12.74 -2.94 26.37
N TRP A 52 13.92 -2.41 26.72
CA TRP A 52 15.15 -2.68 26.00
C TRP A 52 15.62 -4.13 26.12
N SER A 53 15.53 -4.70 27.31
CA SER A 53 15.86 -6.11 27.53
C SER A 53 15.00 -7.02 26.67
N SER A 54 13.68 -6.82 26.71
CA SER A 54 12.72 -7.59 25.89
C SER A 54 12.93 -7.33 24.39
N TYR A 55 13.16 -6.08 24.00
CA TYR A 55 13.41 -5.73 22.61
C TYR A 55 14.64 -6.45 22.04
N GLN A 56 15.77 -6.46 22.76
CA GLN A 56 17.00 -7.13 22.30
C GLN A 56 16.81 -8.63 22.11
N GLN A 57 16.05 -9.28 22.99
CA GLN A 57 15.78 -10.72 22.87
C GLN A 57 14.84 -11.04 21.68
N LEU A 58 13.78 -10.27 21.53
CA LEU A 58 12.73 -10.53 20.53
C LEU A 58 13.13 -10.06 19.14
N ALA A 59 13.80 -8.92 19.01
CA ALA A 59 14.16 -8.35 17.71
C ALA A 59 15.18 -9.19 16.91
N ALA A 60 15.89 -10.09 17.58
CA ALA A 60 16.77 -11.06 16.91
C ALA A 60 15.99 -12.22 16.24
N GLN A 61 14.72 -12.39 16.58
CA GLN A 61 13.87 -13.44 16.03
C GLN A 61 13.06 -12.87 14.86
N ARG A 62 13.12 -13.52 13.69
CA ARG A 62 12.49 -13.05 12.44
C ARG A 62 11.00 -12.78 12.60
N GLU A 63 10.27 -13.65 13.28
CA GLU A 63 8.83 -13.51 13.49
C GLU A 63 8.45 -12.23 14.25
N TYR A 64 9.30 -11.76 15.17
CA TYR A 64 9.09 -10.50 15.87
C TYR A 64 9.63 -9.30 15.12
N ALA A 65 10.82 -9.42 14.52
CA ALA A 65 11.43 -8.35 13.69
C ALA A 65 10.50 -7.91 12.56
N TYR A 66 9.83 -8.87 11.93
CA TYR A 66 8.97 -8.63 10.77
C TYR A 66 7.46 -8.80 11.07
N SER A 67 7.07 -8.97 12.33
CA SER A 67 5.66 -9.15 12.75
C SER A 67 4.95 -10.29 12.01
N LEU A 68 5.63 -11.40 11.78
CA LEU A 68 5.09 -12.56 11.10
C LEU A 68 4.34 -13.49 12.07
N PRO A 69 3.20 -14.07 11.69
CA PRO A 69 2.66 -15.21 12.40
C PRO A 69 3.63 -16.40 12.31
N GLU A 70 3.75 -17.17 13.39
CA GLU A 70 4.66 -18.33 13.44
C GLU A 70 4.43 -19.34 12.31
N TRP A 71 3.17 -19.62 11.99
CA TRP A 71 2.82 -20.54 10.90
C TRP A 71 3.33 -20.04 9.55
N LEU A 72 3.27 -18.72 9.30
CA LEU A 72 3.71 -18.12 8.04
C LEU A 72 5.23 -18.13 7.93
N ASP A 73 5.93 -17.84 9.03
CA ASP A 73 7.39 -17.90 9.07
C ASP A 73 7.88 -19.33 8.83
N SER A 74 7.32 -20.30 9.55
CA SER A 74 7.64 -21.73 9.37
C SER A 74 7.36 -22.21 7.94
N TYR A 75 6.23 -21.81 7.36
CA TYR A 75 5.86 -22.16 6.00
C TYR A 75 6.83 -21.54 4.97
N GLY A 76 7.17 -20.26 5.13
CA GLY A 76 8.11 -19.56 4.26
C GLY A 76 9.49 -20.20 4.26
N VAL A 77 10.01 -20.56 5.45
CA VAL A 77 11.28 -21.28 5.60
C VAL A 77 11.22 -22.66 4.93
N ALA A 78 10.14 -23.39 5.12
CA ALA A 78 9.97 -24.72 4.51
C ALA A 78 9.94 -24.67 2.97
N GLN A 79 9.36 -23.61 2.39
CA GLN A 79 9.23 -23.48 0.94
C GLN A 79 10.49 -22.88 0.26
N LEU A 80 11.15 -21.93 0.89
CA LEU A 80 12.19 -21.11 0.26
C LEU A 80 13.59 -21.34 0.87
N GLY A 81 13.66 -21.94 2.05
CA GLY A 81 14.86 -21.94 2.89
C GLY A 81 15.00 -20.63 3.69
N ALA A 82 15.76 -20.68 4.79
CA ALA A 82 15.84 -19.57 5.75
C ALA A 82 16.37 -18.28 5.13
N ASP A 83 17.47 -18.35 4.39
CA ASP A 83 18.14 -17.16 3.85
C ASP A 83 17.29 -16.46 2.77
N LYS A 84 16.68 -17.25 1.89
CA LYS A 84 15.83 -16.68 0.84
C LYS A 84 14.54 -16.10 1.42
N TRP A 85 13.94 -16.79 2.39
CA TRP A 85 12.76 -16.29 3.09
C TRP A 85 13.06 -14.99 3.83
N GLU A 86 14.20 -14.90 4.51
CA GLU A 86 14.66 -13.66 5.16
C GLU A 86 14.76 -12.50 4.16
N ALA A 87 15.36 -12.72 3.00
CA ALA A 87 15.48 -11.70 1.95
C ALA A 87 14.10 -11.25 1.42
N GLU A 88 13.17 -12.18 1.21
CA GLU A 88 11.81 -11.87 0.76
C GLU A 88 11.04 -11.04 1.80
N VAL A 89 11.12 -11.44 3.07
CA VAL A 89 10.45 -10.72 4.15
C VAL A 89 11.06 -9.33 4.34
N ALA A 90 12.37 -9.19 4.29
CA ALA A 90 13.04 -7.90 4.34
C ALA A 90 12.61 -6.99 3.19
N ALA A 91 12.48 -7.53 1.97
CA ALA A 91 11.99 -6.79 0.81
C ALA A 91 10.53 -6.33 0.98
N MET A 92 9.65 -7.19 1.54
CA MET A 92 8.25 -6.84 1.80
C MET A 92 8.09 -5.70 2.82
N HIS A 93 9.07 -5.50 3.71
CA HIS A 93 9.06 -4.44 4.73
C HIS A 93 9.70 -3.13 4.27
N GLN A 94 10.24 -3.07 3.05
CA GLN A 94 10.74 -1.81 2.51
C GLN A 94 9.59 -0.85 2.18
N PRO A 95 9.80 0.46 2.35
CA PRO A 95 8.83 1.45 1.91
C PRO A 95 8.52 1.28 0.43
N THR A 96 7.23 1.16 0.11
CA THR A 96 6.80 1.05 -1.28
C THR A 96 6.80 2.42 -1.96
N HIS A 97 7.22 2.44 -3.21
CA HIS A 97 7.06 3.62 -4.06
C HIS A 97 5.59 3.82 -4.44
N VAL A 98 5.20 5.07 -4.60
CA VAL A 98 3.89 5.40 -5.13
C VAL A 98 3.94 5.33 -6.65
N HIS A 99 3.08 4.51 -7.24
CA HIS A 99 2.94 4.43 -8.70
C HIS A 99 1.63 5.02 -9.17
N ILE A 100 1.68 5.66 -10.33
CA ILE A 100 0.50 6.15 -11.04
C ILE A 100 0.46 5.56 -12.45
N ARG A 101 -0.73 5.40 -12.96
CA ARG A 101 -0.98 4.99 -14.35
C ARG A 101 -1.45 6.19 -15.16
N VAL A 102 -0.76 6.45 -16.27
CA VAL A 102 -1.15 7.48 -17.22
C VAL A 102 -2.51 7.13 -17.85
N ASN A 103 -3.43 8.07 -17.87
CA ASN A 103 -4.68 7.94 -18.62
C ASN A 103 -4.43 8.35 -20.09
N THR A 104 -4.24 7.37 -20.95
CA THR A 104 -3.93 7.60 -22.37
C THR A 104 -5.09 8.13 -23.19
N LEU A 105 -6.30 8.23 -22.61
CA LEU A 105 -7.42 8.94 -23.23
C LEU A 105 -7.29 10.46 -23.09
N GLN A 106 -6.62 10.93 -22.06
CA GLN A 106 -6.51 12.34 -21.69
C GLN A 106 -5.14 12.94 -22.00
N THR A 107 -4.05 12.17 -21.81
CA THR A 107 -2.70 12.69 -21.90
C THR A 107 -1.68 11.64 -22.36
N THR A 108 -0.44 12.06 -22.54
CA THR A 108 0.71 11.18 -22.79
C THR A 108 1.62 11.13 -21.57
N LYS A 109 2.44 10.07 -21.47
CA LYS A 109 3.42 9.91 -20.38
C LYS A 109 4.35 11.12 -20.26
N ALA A 110 4.90 11.58 -21.39
CA ALA A 110 5.81 12.74 -21.42
C ALA A 110 5.12 14.03 -20.97
N LYS A 111 3.90 14.28 -21.43
CA LYS A 111 3.13 15.46 -21.04
C LYS A 111 2.78 15.41 -19.56
N LEU A 112 2.31 14.27 -19.05
CA LEU A 112 1.99 14.12 -17.64
C LEU A 112 3.22 14.35 -16.74
N MET A 113 4.39 13.83 -17.11
CA MET A 113 5.63 14.08 -16.36
C MET A 113 5.96 15.57 -16.29
N ALA A 114 5.82 16.31 -17.42
CA ALA A 114 6.04 17.74 -17.45
C ALA A 114 5.02 18.53 -16.61
N ASP A 115 3.74 18.10 -16.63
CA ASP A 115 2.69 18.74 -15.83
C ASP A 115 2.90 18.47 -14.33
N LEU A 116 3.25 17.25 -13.94
CA LEU A 116 3.59 16.88 -12.57
C LEU A 116 4.81 17.67 -12.05
N ALA A 117 5.85 17.84 -12.87
CA ALA A 117 7.01 18.63 -12.50
C ALA A 117 6.64 20.10 -12.20
N ARG A 118 5.71 20.70 -12.96
CA ARG A 118 5.17 22.03 -12.65
C ARG A 118 4.35 22.08 -11.35
N GLU A 119 3.77 20.93 -10.96
CA GLU A 119 3.05 20.76 -9.69
C GLU A 119 4.01 20.37 -8.54
N GLY A 120 5.33 20.34 -8.80
CA GLY A 120 6.35 20.02 -7.80
C GLY A 120 6.46 18.53 -7.46
N ILE A 121 6.04 17.67 -8.38
CA ILE A 121 6.13 16.20 -8.27
C ILE A 121 7.16 15.69 -9.28
N GLU A 122 8.19 15.02 -8.78
CA GLU A 122 9.11 14.28 -9.62
C GLU A 122 8.53 12.90 -9.94
N ALA A 123 8.51 12.54 -11.22
CA ALA A 123 7.95 11.29 -11.70
C ALA A 123 8.93 10.61 -12.66
N LEU A 124 9.26 9.34 -12.40
CA LEU A 124 10.20 8.55 -13.19
C LEU A 124 9.46 7.46 -13.97
N PRO A 125 9.83 7.19 -15.22
CA PRO A 125 9.27 6.08 -15.97
C PRO A 125 9.64 4.74 -15.36
N VAL A 126 8.67 3.85 -15.23
CA VAL A 126 8.93 2.43 -14.89
C VAL A 126 9.31 1.71 -16.18
N ALA A 127 10.54 1.16 -16.23
CA ALA A 127 11.13 0.62 -17.46
C ALA A 127 10.32 -0.52 -18.11
N TRP A 128 9.72 -1.40 -17.29
CA TRP A 128 8.95 -2.55 -17.74
C TRP A 128 7.45 -2.27 -17.91
N SER A 129 6.99 -1.04 -17.67
CA SER A 129 5.58 -0.66 -17.85
C SER A 129 5.42 0.53 -18.79
N LYS A 130 4.60 0.32 -19.82
CA LYS A 130 4.25 1.37 -20.79
C LYS A 130 3.48 2.53 -20.12
N TYR A 131 2.70 2.24 -19.09
CA TYR A 131 1.73 3.17 -18.50
C TYR A 131 2.15 3.72 -17.15
N ALA A 132 3.08 3.05 -16.45
CA ALA A 132 3.45 3.41 -15.09
C ALA A 132 4.46 4.55 -15.03
N LEU A 133 4.24 5.44 -14.05
CA LEU A 133 5.23 6.36 -13.51
C LEU A 133 5.38 6.05 -12.02
N GLN A 134 6.61 6.07 -11.53
CA GLN A 134 6.96 6.06 -10.12
C GLN A 134 7.10 7.50 -9.65
N LEU A 135 6.54 7.83 -8.50
CA LEU A 135 6.66 9.15 -7.93
C LEU A 135 7.68 9.16 -6.81
N GLU A 136 8.48 10.22 -6.75
CA GLU A 136 9.41 10.45 -5.67
C GLU A 136 8.70 11.15 -4.49
N GLY A 137 8.89 10.56 -3.30
CA GLY A 137 8.28 11.04 -2.06
C GLY A 137 6.77 10.77 -1.95
N ARG A 138 6.23 11.08 -0.76
CA ARG A 138 4.79 10.95 -0.47
C ARG A 138 4.15 12.32 -0.44
N LYS A 139 3.25 12.59 -1.36
CA LYS A 139 2.48 13.85 -1.44
C LYS A 139 1.00 13.55 -1.59
N ASN A 140 0.16 14.54 -1.25
CA ASN A 140 -1.28 14.43 -1.46
C ASN A 140 -1.61 14.57 -2.95
N LEU A 141 -1.68 13.46 -3.66
CA LEU A 141 -1.93 13.43 -5.09
C LEU A 141 -3.33 13.89 -5.47
N MET A 142 -4.32 13.71 -4.57
CA MET A 142 -5.72 14.06 -4.84
C MET A 142 -5.94 15.57 -4.97
N SER A 143 -5.03 16.39 -4.43
CA SER A 143 -5.08 17.85 -4.54
C SER A 143 -4.59 18.36 -5.90
N LEU A 144 -3.81 17.57 -6.63
CA LEU A 144 -3.18 17.95 -7.89
C LEU A 144 -4.19 18.27 -8.99
N LYS A 145 -3.88 19.24 -9.84
CA LYS A 145 -4.69 19.60 -11.02
C LYS A 145 -4.74 18.42 -12.00
N SER A 146 -3.62 17.76 -12.24
CA SER A 146 -3.52 16.58 -13.11
C SER A 146 -4.42 15.44 -12.65
N TYR A 147 -4.51 15.19 -11.31
CA TYR A 147 -5.43 14.18 -10.76
C TYR A 147 -6.89 14.54 -10.97
N LYS A 148 -7.25 15.79 -10.66
CA LYS A 148 -8.64 16.31 -10.82
C LYS A 148 -9.12 16.29 -12.26
N LYS A 149 -8.21 16.41 -13.24
CA LYS A 149 -8.51 16.28 -14.67
C LYS A 149 -8.63 14.84 -15.16
N GLY A 150 -8.28 13.86 -14.32
CA GLY A 150 -8.24 12.46 -14.72
C GLY A 150 -7.06 12.09 -15.62
N ASP A 151 -5.96 12.86 -15.61
CA ASP A 151 -4.78 12.61 -16.42
C ASP A 151 -4.04 11.33 -15.95
N PHE A 152 -4.25 10.89 -14.71
CA PHE A 152 -3.70 9.66 -14.17
C PHE A 152 -4.58 9.03 -13.09
N GLU A 153 -4.32 7.76 -12.83
CA GLU A 153 -4.90 6.98 -11.75
C GLU A 153 -3.80 6.47 -10.80
N ILE A 154 -4.08 6.47 -9.49
CA ILE A 154 -3.17 5.85 -8.52
C ILE A 154 -3.36 4.34 -8.63
N GLN A 155 -2.33 3.64 -9.07
CA GLN A 155 -2.37 2.20 -9.26
C GLN A 155 -0.96 1.63 -9.19
N ASP A 156 -0.78 0.57 -8.42
CA ASP A 156 0.49 -0.17 -8.35
C ASP A 156 0.96 -0.62 -9.74
N ALA A 157 2.27 -0.55 -9.99
CA ALA A 157 2.84 -0.81 -11.31
C ALA A 157 2.64 -2.26 -11.77
N ALA A 158 2.72 -3.26 -10.87
CA ALA A 158 2.47 -4.65 -11.21
C ALA A 158 0.98 -4.88 -11.52
N SER A 159 0.06 -4.23 -10.79
CA SER A 159 -1.37 -4.26 -11.09
C SER A 159 -1.72 -3.70 -12.47
N GLN A 160 -0.87 -2.81 -13.02
CA GLN A 160 -1.07 -2.27 -14.36
C GLN A 160 -0.75 -3.27 -15.48
N LEU A 161 -0.08 -4.39 -15.19
CA LEU A 161 0.21 -5.43 -16.19
C LEU A 161 -1.01 -6.29 -16.53
N VAL A 162 -2.00 -6.35 -15.65
CA VAL A 162 -3.17 -7.23 -15.82
C VAL A 162 -3.98 -6.86 -17.06
N ALA A 163 -4.31 -5.58 -17.26
CA ALA A 163 -5.11 -5.16 -18.41
C ALA A 163 -4.43 -5.40 -19.77
N PRO A 164 -3.12 -5.14 -19.95
CA PRO A 164 -2.40 -5.52 -21.16
C PRO A 164 -2.41 -7.02 -21.48
N LEU A 165 -2.40 -7.90 -20.47
CA LEU A 165 -2.46 -9.35 -20.69
C LEU A 165 -3.78 -9.81 -21.33
N LEU A 166 -4.87 -9.04 -21.19
CA LEU A 166 -6.15 -9.34 -21.81
C LEU A 166 -6.16 -9.07 -23.33
N GLN A 167 -5.16 -8.36 -23.86
CA GLN A 167 -5.06 -8.01 -25.28
C GLN A 167 -6.36 -7.39 -25.83
N VAL A 168 -6.99 -6.52 -25.04
CA VAL A 168 -8.26 -5.90 -25.44
C VAL A 168 -8.09 -4.91 -26.57
N GLU A 169 -9.10 -4.90 -27.47
CA GLU A 169 -9.18 -4.00 -28.62
C GLU A 169 -10.45 -3.15 -28.56
N PRO A 170 -10.48 -2.01 -29.25
CA PRO A 170 -11.69 -1.22 -29.41
C PRO A 170 -12.85 -2.05 -29.95
N GLY A 171 -14.00 -2.00 -29.30
CA GLY A 171 -15.20 -2.75 -29.67
C GLY A 171 -15.44 -4.03 -28.86
N HIS A 172 -14.45 -4.51 -28.12
CA HIS A 172 -14.61 -5.70 -27.29
C HIS A 172 -15.65 -5.51 -26.18
N ARG A 173 -16.17 -6.65 -25.69
CA ARG A 173 -17.02 -6.73 -24.51
C ARG A 173 -16.24 -7.46 -23.41
N VAL A 174 -16.07 -6.81 -22.27
CA VAL A 174 -15.28 -7.31 -21.14
C VAL A 174 -16.14 -7.36 -19.90
N VAL A 175 -15.95 -8.39 -19.08
CA VAL A 175 -16.51 -8.49 -17.72
C VAL A 175 -15.36 -8.37 -16.73
N ASP A 176 -15.45 -7.41 -15.82
CA ASP A 176 -14.59 -7.28 -14.66
C ASP A 176 -15.42 -7.71 -13.43
N ALA A 177 -15.28 -8.98 -13.04
CA ALA A 177 -16.11 -9.59 -12.00
C ALA A 177 -15.75 -9.16 -10.57
N CYS A 178 -14.59 -8.52 -10.38
CA CYS A 178 -14.10 -8.03 -9.10
C CYS A 178 -13.54 -6.61 -9.27
N ALA A 179 -14.35 -5.72 -9.82
CA ALA A 179 -13.91 -4.42 -10.31
C ALA A 179 -13.38 -3.48 -9.20
N GLY A 180 -13.85 -3.66 -7.96
CA GLY A 180 -13.54 -2.74 -6.88
C GLY A 180 -13.90 -1.31 -7.27
N ALA A 181 -13.02 -0.36 -6.94
CA ALA A 181 -13.14 1.04 -7.35
C ALA A 181 -12.68 1.30 -8.80
N GLY A 182 -12.53 0.28 -9.63
CA GLY A 182 -12.37 0.39 -11.07
C GLY A 182 -10.94 0.56 -11.60
N GLY A 183 -9.90 0.34 -10.80
CA GLY A 183 -8.52 0.54 -11.25
C GLY A 183 -8.18 -0.21 -12.53
N LYS A 184 -8.59 -1.48 -12.66
CA LYS A 184 -8.37 -2.30 -13.86
C LYS A 184 -9.42 -2.01 -14.95
N SER A 185 -10.70 -1.84 -14.60
CA SER A 185 -11.76 -1.48 -15.52
C SER A 185 -11.45 -0.19 -16.30
N LEU A 186 -10.98 0.87 -15.62
CA LEU A 186 -10.56 2.12 -16.24
C LEU A 186 -9.32 1.95 -17.15
N HIS A 187 -8.40 1.05 -16.79
CA HIS A 187 -7.27 0.72 -17.65
C HIS A 187 -7.73 0.02 -18.93
N ILE A 188 -8.60 -0.97 -18.79
CA ILE A 188 -9.21 -1.66 -19.94
C ILE A 188 -9.94 -0.66 -20.84
N ALA A 189 -10.73 0.26 -20.26
CA ALA A 189 -11.43 1.30 -21.03
C ALA A 189 -10.47 2.18 -21.84
N SER A 190 -9.33 2.57 -21.25
CA SER A 190 -8.32 3.36 -21.94
C SER A 190 -7.65 2.59 -23.09
N MET A 191 -7.37 1.30 -22.91
CA MET A 191 -6.82 0.44 -23.98
C MET A 191 -7.82 0.23 -25.11
N MET A 192 -9.10 0.08 -24.77
CA MET A 192 -10.20 0.01 -25.75
C MET A 192 -10.50 1.36 -26.42
N LYS A 193 -9.76 2.42 -26.11
CA LYS A 193 -10.01 3.79 -26.62
C LYS A 193 -11.45 4.25 -26.35
N ASN A 194 -12.01 3.85 -25.23
CA ASN A 194 -13.39 4.11 -24.81
C ASN A 194 -14.46 3.61 -25.83
N LYS A 195 -14.13 2.57 -26.61
CA LYS A 195 -15.03 1.93 -27.59
C LYS A 195 -15.28 0.48 -27.18
N GLY A 196 -16.55 0.11 -27.00
CA GLY A 196 -16.95 -1.23 -26.58
C GLY A 196 -17.80 -1.22 -25.31
N LYS A 197 -17.79 -2.30 -24.56
CA LYS A 197 -18.60 -2.44 -23.34
C LYS A 197 -17.81 -3.12 -22.23
N ILE A 198 -17.79 -2.51 -21.05
CA ILE A 198 -17.26 -3.13 -19.83
C ILE A 198 -18.41 -3.30 -18.85
N ILE A 199 -18.59 -4.52 -18.34
CA ILE A 199 -19.52 -4.85 -17.27
C ILE A 199 -18.67 -5.00 -16.01
N ALA A 200 -18.72 -4.04 -15.13
CA ALA A 200 -18.00 -4.03 -13.86
C ALA A 200 -18.93 -4.51 -12.75
N MET A 201 -18.48 -5.50 -11.99
CA MET A 201 -19.22 -6.11 -10.88
C MET A 201 -18.36 -6.10 -9.61
N ASP A 202 -18.98 -5.86 -8.47
CA ASP A 202 -18.36 -6.02 -7.15
C ASP A 202 -19.45 -6.30 -6.13
N ILE A 203 -19.09 -6.97 -5.03
CA ILE A 203 -20.03 -7.24 -3.92
C ILE A 203 -20.32 -5.99 -3.08
N TYR A 204 -19.53 -4.93 -3.21
CA TYR A 204 -19.68 -3.69 -2.46
C TYR A 204 -20.13 -2.55 -3.35
N ASP A 205 -21.40 -2.13 -3.20
CA ASP A 205 -21.99 -1.03 -3.97
C ASP A 205 -21.22 0.30 -3.87
N TRP A 206 -20.63 0.59 -2.71
CA TRP A 206 -19.85 1.81 -2.51
C TRP A 206 -18.61 1.87 -3.41
N LYS A 207 -17.98 0.71 -3.71
CA LYS A 207 -16.86 0.64 -4.65
C LYS A 207 -17.30 0.90 -6.08
N LEU A 208 -18.47 0.37 -6.47
CA LEU A 208 -19.05 0.65 -7.80
C LEU A 208 -19.47 2.11 -7.94
N LYS A 209 -19.91 2.75 -6.85
CA LYS A 209 -20.15 4.19 -6.83
C LYS A 209 -18.87 4.98 -7.09
N GLU A 210 -17.78 4.66 -6.38
CA GLU A 210 -16.47 5.27 -6.60
C GLU A 210 -15.99 5.07 -8.05
N LEU A 211 -16.17 3.87 -8.63
CA LEU A 211 -15.89 3.62 -10.04
C LEU A 211 -16.64 4.60 -10.95
N ARG A 212 -17.95 4.82 -10.74
CA ARG A 212 -18.75 5.75 -11.54
C ARG A 212 -18.23 7.18 -11.44
N ASP A 213 -17.89 7.61 -10.22
CA ASP A 213 -17.33 8.95 -9.98
C ASP A 213 -15.99 9.14 -10.70
N ARG A 214 -15.16 8.07 -10.74
CA ARG A 214 -13.88 8.08 -11.48
C ARG A 214 -14.05 8.04 -13.00
N CYS A 215 -15.10 7.39 -13.52
CA CYS A 215 -15.41 7.39 -14.94
C CYS A 215 -15.81 8.79 -15.46
N SER A 216 -16.28 9.68 -14.59
CA SER A 216 -16.74 11.03 -14.98
C SER A 216 -15.62 12.09 -14.98
N ARG A 217 -14.43 11.73 -14.55
CA ARG A 217 -13.21 12.56 -14.63
C ARG A 217 -12.54 12.37 -15.97
#